data_12d5a5e24cbaad34554ba168c730cb8c
#
_entry.id   12d5a5e24cbaad34554ba168c730cb8c
#
_cell.length_a   1.000
_cell.length_b   1.000
_cell.length_c   1.000
_cell.angle_alpha   90.00
_cell.angle_beta   90.00
_cell.angle_gamma   90.00
#
_symmetry.space_group_name_H-M   'P 1'
#
loop_
_entity.id
_entity.type
_entity.pdbx_description
1 polymer ?
#
loop_
_entity_poly.entity_id
_entity_poly.type
_entity_poly.pdbx_seq_one_letter_code
_entity_poly.pdbx_strand_id
1 'polypeptide(L)'
;MKLSYWGSRLELFSDALTSVRLQDAQIVDLVVPGSERPVESPPPGAARDAPTVILSARRFDIADTRGSIEATMLGHFVNSILLRCSPVDRSLEIYRSWAAQSGVLMTAFDPKGVAWLAVADLVEAIPLVAAQTESRRGQAFDVTGPERVPMDVLAESLSCELGSPVVAETLDAQLLRGLLVRGGLEQAVAKWLVSHQLESSDSRLPATSPVLARILGRQPSSVLSRDTSKGVKHA
;
A
#
# COMPACT_ATOMS: atom_id res chain seq x y z
N MET A 1 18.45 13.39 15.15
CA MET A 1 17.40 12.37 15.06
C MET A 1 17.21 12.01 13.60
N LYS A 2 17.38 10.78 13.21
CA LYS A 2 17.41 10.37 11.80
C LYS A 2 16.40 9.22 11.63
N LEU A 3 15.32 9.49 10.87
CA LEU A 3 14.50 8.41 10.34
C LEU A 3 15.28 7.72 9.24
N SER A 4 15.47 6.43 9.34
CA SER A 4 16.08 5.62 8.29
C SER A 4 14.96 4.87 7.54
N TYR A 5 14.87 5.08 6.23
CA TYR A 5 13.93 4.41 5.35
C TYR A 5 14.67 3.61 4.28
N TRP A 6 14.30 2.36 4.10
CA TRP A 6 14.77 1.49 3.03
C TRP A 6 13.58 0.89 2.28
N GLY A 7 13.52 1.13 1.00
CA GLY A 7 12.44 0.65 0.14
C GLY A 7 12.30 1.51 -1.11
N SER A 8 11.47 1.10 -2.02
CA SER A 8 11.25 1.80 -3.30
C SER A 8 10.06 2.74 -3.30
N ARG A 9 9.27 2.78 -2.22
CA ARG A 9 8.08 3.63 -2.11
C ARG A 9 8.32 4.93 -1.35
N LEU A 10 9.60 5.33 -1.18
CA LEU A 10 9.92 6.55 -0.45
C LEU A 10 9.16 7.77 -1.00
N GLU A 11 9.03 7.87 -2.33
CA GLU A 11 8.31 8.95 -2.99
C GLU A 11 6.82 9.02 -2.59
N LEU A 12 6.20 7.85 -2.33
CA LEU A 12 4.81 7.79 -1.86
C LEU A 12 4.63 8.34 -0.45
N PHE A 13 5.71 8.35 0.34
CA PHE A 13 5.70 8.75 1.75
C PHE A 13 6.49 10.03 2.01
N SER A 14 7.31 10.53 1.06
CA SER A 14 8.33 11.55 1.29
C SER A 14 7.80 12.78 2.03
N ASP A 15 6.74 13.38 1.51
CA ASP A 15 6.16 14.60 2.06
C ASP A 15 5.53 14.39 3.45
N ALA A 16 4.94 13.21 3.65
CA ALA A 16 4.29 12.86 4.89
C ALA A 16 5.30 12.44 5.96
N LEU A 17 6.38 11.71 5.60
CA LEU A 17 7.43 11.30 6.52
C LEU A 17 8.30 12.45 7.03
N THR A 18 8.44 13.54 6.26
CA THR A 18 9.19 14.72 6.70
C THR A 18 8.54 15.41 7.90
N SER A 19 7.25 15.27 8.09
CA SER A 19 6.49 15.83 9.22
C SER A 19 6.54 14.97 10.49
N VAL A 20 7.00 13.72 10.38
CA VAL A 20 6.97 12.75 11.51
C VAL A 20 8.27 12.82 12.31
N ARG A 21 8.14 13.14 13.61
CA ARG A 21 9.26 13.08 14.56
C ARG A 21 9.37 11.64 15.11
N LEU A 22 10.11 10.80 14.41
CA LEU A 22 10.49 9.48 14.90
C LEU A 22 11.84 9.56 15.62
N GLN A 23 11.88 9.18 16.88
CA GLN A 23 13.13 9.08 17.63
C GLN A 23 13.77 7.74 17.29
N ASP A 24 14.84 7.78 16.49
CA ASP A 24 15.73 6.63 16.20
C ASP A 24 15.03 5.36 15.69
N ALA A 25 13.87 5.50 15.05
CA ALA A 25 13.16 4.37 14.44
C ALA A 25 13.57 4.16 12.99
N GLN A 26 13.39 2.94 12.52
CA GLN A 26 13.66 2.50 11.14
C GLN A 26 12.38 2.03 10.46
N ILE A 27 12.30 2.29 9.15
CA ILE A 27 11.24 1.73 8.29
C ILE A 27 11.90 0.88 7.22
N VAL A 28 11.48 -0.36 7.12
CA VAL A 28 11.88 -1.29 6.05
C VAL A 28 10.64 -1.63 5.23
N ASP A 29 10.61 -1.18 3.99
CA ASP A 29 9.48 -1.42 3.08
C ASP A 29 9.82 -2.55 2.11
N LEU A 30 9.12 -3.67 2.24
CA LEU A 30 9.28 -4.86 1.42
C LEU A 30 8.47 -4.82 0.12
N VAL A 31 7.59 -3.82 -0.01
CA VAL A 31 6.79 -3.65 -1.23
C VAL A 31 7.58 -2.83 -2.24
N VAL A 32 8.08 -3.50 -3.26
CA VAL A 32 8.92 -2.88 -4.29
C VAL A 32 8.23 -2.98 -5.64
N PRO A 33 7.54 -1.90 -6.10
CA PRO A 33 6.98 -1.88 -7.44
C PRO A 33 8.08 -1.96 -8.50
N GLY A 34 7.97 -2.96 -9.38
CA GLY A 34 8.81 -3.04 -10.56
C GLY A 34 10.29 -3.40 -10.35
N SER A 35 10.74 -3.64 -9.13
CA SER A 35 12.10 -4.17 -8.94
C SER A 35 12.08 -5.69 -9.12
N GLU A 36 13.03 -6.19 -9.90
CA GLU A 36 13.28 -7.64 -10.05
C GLU A 36 13.80 -8.27 -8.74
N ARG A 37 14.18 -7.45 -7.76
CA ARG A 37 14.76 -7.90 -6.50
C ARG A 37 14.00 -7.28 -5.34
N PRO A 38 13.12 -8.05 -4.67
CA PRO A 38 12.62 -7.67 -3.37
C PRO A 38 13.79 -7.42 -2.41
N VAL A 39 13.56 -6.68 -1.35
CA VAL A 39 14.55 -6.53 -0.27
C VAL A 39 14.70 -7.89 0.41
N GLU A 40 15.58 -8.73 -0.13
CA GLU A 40 15.79 -10.12 0.31
C GLU A 40 16.68 -10.22 1.55
N SER A 41 17.42 -9.17 1.83
CA SER A 41 18.34 -9.10 2.97
C SER A 41 18.21 -7.78 3.71
N PRO A 42 18.57 -7.75 5.00
CA PRO A 42 18.57 -6.51 5.77
C PRO A 42 19.41 -5.43 5.08
N PRO A 43 18.91 -4.18 5.03
CA PRO A 43 19.62 -3.10 4.36
C PRO A 43 20.99 -2.84 5.00
N PRO A 44 22.02 -2.52 4.22
CA PRO A 44 23.32 -2.14 4.77
C PRO A 44 23.20 -0.94 5.70
N GLY A 45 23.79 -1.05 6.89
CA GLY A 45 23.76 0.01 7.91
C GLY A 45 22.47 0.08 8.74
N ALA A 46 21.50 -0.81 8.53
CA ALA A 46 20.34 -0.93 9.40
C ALA A 46 20.75 -1.48 10.77
N ALA A 47 20.34 -0.79 11.84
CA ALA A 47 20.65 -1.22 13.20
C ALA A 47 19.68 -2.32 13.65
N ARG A 48 20.24 -3.46 14.08
CA ARG A 48 19.48 -4.66 14.44
C ARG A 48 18.52 -4.44 15.62
N ASP A 49 18.95 -3.63 16.57
CA ASP A 49 18.24 -3.41 17.84
C ASP A 49 17.36 -2.16 17.86
N ALA A 50 17.42 -1.34 16.79
CA ALA A 50 16.59 -0.14 16.71
C ALA A 50 15.11 -0.51 16.53
N PRO A 51 14.18 0.32 17.08
CA PRO A 51 12.76 0.18 16.79
C PRO A 51 12.50 0.16 15.30
N THR A 52 11.95 -0.93 14.76
CA THR A 52 11.79 -1.12 13.32
C THR A 52 10.35 -1.43 12.95
N VAL A 53 9.79 -0.65 12.04
CA VAL A 53 8.51 -0.93 11.41
C VAL A 53 8.76 -1.50 10.03
N ILE A 54 8.35 -2.75 9.81
CA ILE A 54 8.46 -3.44 8.54
C ILE A 54 7.13 -3.30 7.81
N LEU A 55 7.15 -2.78 6.59
CA LEU A 55 5.97 -2.67 5.73
C LEU A 55 5.99 -3.77 4.67
N SER A 56 4.90 -4.52 4.55
CA SER A 56 4.72 -5.54 3.52
C SER A 56 3.35 -5.40 2.86
N ALA A 57 3.12 -6.08 1.74
CA ALA A 57 1.82 -6.13 1.12
C ALA A 57 0.91 -7.14 1.84
N ARG A 58 -0.35 -6.76 2.04
CA ARG A 58 -1.38 -7.67 2.53
C ARG A 58 -1.73 -8.70 1.47
N ARG A 59 -1.79 -9.98 1.87
CA ARG A 59 -2.08 -11.11 0.99
C ARG A 59 -2.59 -12.31 1.79
N PHE A 60 -3.26 -13.23 1.13
CA PHE A 60 -3.79 -14.43 1.77
C PHE A 60 -2.70 -15.47 2.03
N ASP A 61 -1.89 -15.77 1.01
CA ASP A 61 -0.84 -16.79 1.12
C ASP A 61 0.49 -16.16 1.53
N ILE A 62 0.97 -16.52 2.71
CA ILE A 62 2.26 -16.10 3.26
C ILE A 62 3.34 -17.18 3.17
N ALA A 63 3.00 -18.35 2.62
CA ALA A 63 3.93 -19.48 2.50
C ALA A 63 4.88 -19.35 1.29
N ASP A 64 4.72 -18.32 0.48
CA ASP A 64 5.57 -18.04 -0.67
C ASP A 64 6.91 -17.36 -0.31
N THR A 65 7.66 -16.97 -1.32
CA THR A 65 8.96 -16.27 -1.18
C THR A 65 8.86 -15.02 -0.30
N ARG A 66 7.75 -14.25 -0.37
CA ARG A 66 7.57 -13.07 0.48
C ARG A 66 7.40 -13.40 1.96
N GLY A 67 6.70 -14.49 2.29
CA GLY A 67 6.62 -15.00 3.67
C GLY A 67 7.99 -15.34 4.23
N SER A 68 8.85 -15.91 3.40
CA SER A 68 10.25 -16.18 3.74
C SER A 68 11.04 -14.89 3.98
N ILE A 69 10.82 -13.84 3.15
CA ILE A 69 11.44 -12.52 3.31
C ILE A 69 10.94 -11.85 4.61
N GLU A 70 9.64 -11.84 4.87
CA GLU A 70 9.07 -11.33 6.11
C GLU A 70 9.69 -12.01 7.34
N ALA A 71 9.79 -13.33 7.33
CA ALA A 71 10.42 -14.10 8.40
C ALA A 71 11.90 -13.75 8.58
N THR A 72 12.64 -13.57 7.47
CA THR A 72 14.05 -13.15 7.50
C THR A 72 14.20 -11.78 8.15
N MET A 73 13.35 -10.81 7.78
CA MET A 73 13.40 -9.46 8.34
C MET A 73 13.01 -9.43 9.81
N LEU A 74 11.95 -10.14 10.20
CA LEU A 74 11.56 -10.27 11.62
C LEU A 74 12.65 -10.97 12.47
N GLY A 75 13.35 -11.95 11.89
CA GLY A 75 14.47 -12.60 12.56
C GLY A 75 15.72 -11.72 12.68
N HIS A 76 15.92 -10.78 11.76
CA HIS A 76 17.03 -9.85 11.80
C HIS A 76 16.79 -8.69 12.78
N PHE A 77 15.64 -8.03 12.68
CA PHE A 77 15.31 -6.86 13.52
C PHE A 77 14.62 -7.31 14.81
N VAL A 78 15.38 -7.36 15.91
CA VAL A 78 14.87 -7.92 17.18
C VAL A 78 13.77 -7.08 17.83
N ASN A 79 13.72 -5.77 17.54
CA ASN A 79 12.67 -4.86 18.01
C ASN A 79 11.81 -4.41 16.83
N SER A 80 11.13 -5.35 16.19
CA SER A 80 10.33 -5.03 14.99
C SER A 80 8.87 -5.45 15.12
N ILE A 81 8.03 -4.73 14.37
CA ILE A 81 6.63 -5.04 14.09
C ILE A 81 6.44 -5.02 12.58
N LEU A 82 5.72 -6.02 12.05
CA LEU A 82 5.37 -6.12 10.64
C LEU A 82 3.94 -5.60 10.42
N LEU A 83 3.78 -4.66 9.51
CA LEU A 83 2.49 -4.20 9.01
C LEU A 83 2.27 -4.70 7.58
N ARG A 84 1.30 -5.57 7.39
CA ARG A 84 0.83 -6.00 6.07
C ARG A 84 -0.24 -5.03 5.59
N CYS A 85 0.13 -4.17 4.66
CA CYS A 85 -0.67 -3.05 4.21
C CYS A 85 -1.55 -3.41 3.01
N SER A 86 -2.81 -3.01 3.03
CA SER A 86 -3.64 -2.91 1.82
C SER A 86 -3.02 -1.90 0.84
N PRO A 87 -3.42 -1.93 -0.44
CA PRO A 87 -2.99 -0.92 -1.40
C PRO A 87 -3.26 0.49 -0.87
N VAL A 88 -2.29 1.38 -1.08
CA VAL A 88 -2.39 2.75 -0.59
C VAL A 88 -3.12 3.64 -1.59
N ASP A 89 -3.78 4.66 -1.09
CA ASP A 89 -4.58 5.62 -1.86
C ASP A 89 -3.78 6.35 -2.95
N ARG A 90 -2.50 6.59 -2.73
CA ARG A 90 -1.62 7.20 -3.76
C ARG A 90 -1.47 6.33 -5.01
N SER A 91 -1.62 5.02 -4.91
CA SER A 91 -1.62 4.15 -6.08
C SER A 91 -2.84 4.36 -6.99
N LEU A 92 -3.90 5.01 -6.49
CA LEU A 92 -5.08 5.38 -7.28
C LEU A 92 -4.76 6.39 -8.40
N GLU A 93 -3.66 7.16 -8.29
CA GLU A 93 -3.25 8.11 -9.33
C GLU A 93 -3.02 7.43 -10.70
N ILE A 94 -2.50 6.21 -10.69
CA ILE A 94 -2.31 5.43 -11.92
C ILE A 94 -3.66 5.13 -12.56
N TYR A 95 -4.62 4.66 -11.76
CA TYR A 95 -5.96 4.32 -12.24
C TYR A 95 -6.73 5.56 -12.69
N ARG A 96 -6.59 6.67 -11.97
CA ARG A 96 -7.14 7.98 -12.35
C ARG A 96 -6.62 8.43 -13.69
N SER A 97 -5.30 8.37 -13.91
CA SER A 97 -4.67 8.76 -15.17
C SER A 97 -5.20 7.93 -16.35
N TRP A 98 -5.36 6.63 -16.17
CA TRP A 98 -5.91 5.76 -17.21
C TRP A 98 -7.39 6.03 -17.46
N ALA A 99 -8.18 6.17 -16.40
CA ALA A 99 -9.60 6.49 -16.52
C ALA A 99 -9.83 7.83 -17.22
N ALA A 100 -9.01 8.84 -16.93
CA ALA A 100 -9.08 10.15 -17.58
C ALA A 100 -8.80 10.07 -19.11
N GLN A 101 -7.95 9.14 -19.54
CA GLN A 101 -7.59 8.97 -20.94
C GLN A 101 -8.58 8.09 -21.71
N SER A 102 -9.13 7.07 -21.09
CA SER A 102 -9.92 6.03 -21.76
C SER A 102 -11.42 6.03 -21.41
N GLY A 103 -11.81 6.70 -20.34
CA GLY A 103 -13.17 6.58 -19.77
C GLY A 103 -13.40 5.22 -19.09
N VAL A 104 -12.35 4.39 -18.91
CA VAL A 104 -12.49 3.04 -18.36
C VAL A 104 -11.51 2.82 -17.24
N LEU A 105 -12.00 2.34 -16.10
CA LEU A 105 -11.21 1.83 -14.98
C LEU A 105 -10.96 0.34 -15.21
N MET A 106 -9.90 0.01 -15.92
CA MET A 106 -9.51 -1.37 -16.18
C MET A 106 -8.69 -1.94 -15.01
N THR A 107 -9.15 -3.03 -14.43
CA THR A 107 -8.48 -3.68 -13.31
C THR A 107 -8.59 -5.21 -13.37
N ALA A 108 -7.74 -5.90 -12.62
CA ALA A 108 -7.89 -7.32 -12.28
C ALA A 108 -8.27 -7.51 -10.80
N PHE A 109 -8.68 -6.44 -10.10
CA PHE A 109 -9.22 -6.57 -8.75
C PHE A 109 -10.52 -7.38 -8.73
N ASP A 110 -10.77 -8.09 -7.62
CA ASP A 110 -12.10 -8.62 -7.36
C ASP A 110 -13.12 -7.47 -7.42
N PRO A 111 -14.25 -7.61 -8.12
CA PRO A 111 -15.29 -6.57 -8.21
C PRO A 111 -15.81 -6.08 -6.87
N LYS A 112 -15.75 -6.93 -5.83
CA LYS A 112 -16.07 -6.55 -4.44
C LYS A 112 -15.14 -5.48 -3.87
N GLY A 113 -14.02 -5.22 -4.54
CA GLY A 113 -13.16 -4.10 -4.30
C GLY A 113 -12.04 -4.32 -3.30
N VAL A 114 -11.43 -3.23 -2.89
CA VAL A 114 -10.23 -3.16 -2.07
C VAL A 114 -10.45 -2.21 -0.88
N ALA A 115 -9.92 -2.56 0.28
CA ALA A 115 -9.91 -1.67 1.44
C ALA A 115 -8.67 -0.75 1.37
N TRP A 116 -8.76 0.28 0.56
CA TRP A 116 -7.67 1.22 0.32
C TRP A 116 -7.21 1.91 1.60
N LEU A 117 -5.90 1.96 1.80
CA LEU A 117 -5.26 2.55 2.96
C LEU A 117 -4.81 3.99 2.65
N ALA A 118 -5.26 4.96 3.41
CA ALA A 118 -4.76 6.33 3.29
C ALA A 118 -3.29 6.39 3.75
N VAL A 119 -2.40 6.92 2.91
CA VAL A 119 -0.98 7.10 3.26
C VAL A 119 -0.83 7.98 4.49
N ALA A 120 -1.64 9.02 4.63
CA ALA A 120 -1.62 9.89 5.80
C ALA A 120 -1.87 9.14 7.12
N ASP A 121 -2.84 8.21 7.12
CA ASP A 121 -3.13 7.38 8.29
C ASP A 121 -2.00 6.40 8.59
N LEU A 122 -1.40 5.81 7.57
CA LEU A 122 -0.25 4.92 7.74
C LEU A 122 0.94 5.67 8.35
N VAL A 123 1.23 6.86 7.84
CA VAL A 123 2.31 7.72 8.34
C VAL A 123 2.08 8.15 9.78
N GLU A 124 0.85 8.51 10.16
CA GLU A 124 0.47 8.81 11.55
C GLU A 124 0.64 7.59 12.46
N ALA A 125 0.31 6.38 11.95
CA ALA A 125 0.42 5.15 12.73
C ALA A 125 1.87 4.70 12.97
N ILE A 126 2.80 4.95 12.06
CA ILE A 126 4.20 4.47 12.15
C ILE A 126 4.87 4.81 13.47
N PRO A 127 4.88 6.07 13.98
CA PRO A 127 5.51 6.38 15.26
C PRO A 127 4.81 5.69 16.45
N LEU A 128 3.50 5.53 16.39
CA LEU A 128 2.72 4.84 17.42
C LEU A 128 3.05 3.34 17.47
N VAL A 129 3.31 2.74 16.32
CA VAL A 129 3.76 1.35 16.18
C VAL A 129 5.21 1.21 16.64
N ALA A 130 6.10 2.11 16.21
CA ALA A 130 7.50 2.09 16.60
C ALA A 130 7.69 2.15 18.12
N ALA A 131 6.86 2.92 18.81
CA ALA A 131 6.87 3.00 20.28
C ALA A 131 6.46 1.67 20.98
N GLN A 132 5.84 0.73 20.24
CA GLN A 132 5.38 -0.56 20.77
C GLN A 132 6.27 -1.75 20.36
N THR A 133 7.35 -1.53 19.61
CA THR A 133 8.18 -2.61 19.04
C THR A 133 8.80 -3.50 20.11
N GLU A 134 9.14 -2.96 21.27
CA GLU A 134 9.69 -3.76 22.38
C GLU A 134 8.66 -4.70 22.99
N SER A 135 7.44 -4.20 23.26
CA SER A 135 6.37 -4.97 23.89
C SER A 135 5.66 -5.93 22.94
N ARG A 136 5.73 -5.67 21.63
CA ARG A 136 5.04 -6.43 20.58
C ARG A 136 5.99 -6.98 19.52
N ARG A 137 7.24 -7.20 19.89
CA ARG A 137 8.29 -7.65 18.96
C ARG A 137 7.90 -8.91 18.21
N GLY A 138 8.18 -8.94 16.91
CA GLY A 138 7.92 -10.06 16.03
C GLY A 138 6.45 -10.24 15.65
N GLN A 139 5.53 -9.40 16.12
CA GLN A 139 4.13 -9.50 15.73
C GLN A 139 3.89 -8.92 14.33
N ALA A 140 2.93 -9.54 13.63
CA ALA A 140 2.47 -9.10 12.32
C ALA A 140 0.99 -8.68 12.38
N PHE A 141 0.66 -7.56 11.75
CA PHE A 141 -0.70 -7.03 11.73
C PHE A 141 -1.12 -6.65 10.31
N ASP A 142 -2.34 -7.01 9.95
CA ASP A 142 -2.98 -6.49 8.75
C ASP A 142 -3.50 -5.08 9.01
N VAL A 143 -3.15 -4.13 8.14
CA VAL A 143 -3.66 -2.75 8.17
C VAL A 143 -4.36 -2.41 6.87
N THR A 144 -5.57 -1.86 7.01
CA THR A 144 -6.46 -1.56 5.88
C THR A 144 -7.12 -0.20 6.08
N GLY A 145 -7.69 0.33 5.02
CA GLY A 145 -8.69 1.38 5.15
C GLY A 145 -9.95 0.92 5.89
N PRO A 146 -10.88 1.85 6.14
CA PRO A 146 -12.05 1.59 6.98
C PRO A 146 -13.09 0.68 6.30
N GLU A 147 -13.10 0.64 4.98
CA GLU A 147 -14.10 -0.04 4.17
C GLU A 147 -13.51 -0.64 2.91
N ARG A 148 -14.16 -1.67 2.39
CA ARG A 148 -13.86 -2.21 1.06
C ARG A 148 -14.65 -1.40 0.03
N VAL A 149 -13.94 -0.79 -0.91
CA VAL A 149 -14.52 0.03 -1.99
C VAL A 149 -14.68 -0.84 -3.23
N PRO A 150 -15.92 -1.15 -3.67
CA PRO A 150 -16.17 -1.84 -4.93
C PRO A 150 -15.65 -1.03 -6.13
N MET A 151 -15.31 -1.73 -7.22
CA MET A 151 -14.71 -1.07 -8.38
C MET A 151 -15.68 -0.17 -9.14
N ASP A 152 -16.96 -0.49 -9.15
CA ASP A 152 -18.02 0.36 -9.69
C ASP A 152 -18.20 1.65 -8.89
N VAL A 153 -18.17 1.57 -7.56
CA VAL A 153 -18.21 2.75 -6.67
C VAL A 153 -16.97 3.63 -6.87
N LEU A 154 -15.79 3.02 -7.06
CA LEU A 154 -14.59 3.77 -7.37
C LEU A 154 -14.69 4.48 -8.73
N ALA A 155 -15.24 3.80 -9.76
CA ALA A 155 -15.45 4.38 -11.08
C ALA A 155 -16.46 5.54 -11.05
N GLU A 156 -17.53 5.43 -10.25
CA GLU A 156 -18.48 6.52 -10.03
C GLU A 156 -17.80 7.73 -9.38
N SER A 157 -16.99 7.50 -8.34
CA SER A 157 -16.20 8.56 -7.70
C SER A 157 -15.25 9.25 -8.69
N LEU A 158 -14.56 8.48 -9.52
CA LEU A 158 -13.69 9.02 -10.58
C LEU A 158 -14.48 9.78 -11.64
N SER A 159 -15.69 9.32 -11.99
CA SER A 159 -16.58 10.04 -12.94
C SER A 159 -16.93 11.44 -12.41
N CYS A 160 -17.28 11.53 -11.14
CA CYS A 160 -17.57 12.81 -10.50
C CYS A 160 -16.35 13.73 -10.47
N GLU A 161 -15.18 13.17 -10.16
CA GLU A 161 -13.94 13.93 -10.07
C GLU A 161 -13.45 14.45 -11.44
N LEU A 162 -13.53 13.60 -12.47
CA LEU A 162 -13.07 13.92 -13.82
C LEU A 162 -14.08 14.73 -14.63
N GLY A 163 -15.33 14.83 -14.16
CA GLY A 163 -16.42 15.48 -14.88
C GLY A 163 -16.81 14.73 -16.17
N SER A 164 -16.47 13.46 -16.31
CA SER A 164 -16.75 12.62 -17.46
C SER A 164 -17.04 11.19 -17.03
N PRO A 165 -17.89 10.43 -17.76
CA PRO A 165 -18.22 9.07 -17.40
C PRO A 165 -17.00 8.15 -17.36
N VAL A 166 -16.86 7.38 -16.29
CA VAL A 166 -15.88 6.29 -16.14
C VAL A 166 -16.63 5.01 -15.82
N VAL A 167 -16.30 3.93 -16.52
CA VAL A 167 -16.90 2.60 -16.30
C VAL A 167 -15.85 1.66 -15.77
N ALA A 168 -16.20 0.89 -14.72
CA ALA A 168 -15.32 -0.15 -14.21
C ALA A 168 -15.39 -1.39 -15.11
N GLU A 169 -14.23 -1.92 -15.48
CA GLU A 169 -14.10 -3.16 -16.22
C GLU A 169 -13.07 -4.07 -15.55
N THR A 170 -13.54 -5.25 -15.11
CA THR A 170 -12.65 -6.27 -14.56
C THR A 170 -12.19 -7.17 -15.69
N LEU A 171 -10.89 -7.20 -15.91
CA LEU A 171 -10.26 -7.97 -16.97
C LEU A 171 -9.57 -9.23 -16.42
N ASP A 172 -9.44 -10.24 -17.28
CA ASP A 172 -8.51 -11.33 -17.03
C ASP A 172 -7.08 -10.80 -16.84
N ALA A 173 -6.34 -11.41 -15.91
CA ALA A 173 -5.00 -10.96 -15.54
C ALA A 173 -4.00 -10.95 -16.71
N GLN A 174 -4.10 -11.92 -17.64
CA GLN A 174 -3.21 -11.98 -18.81
C GLN A 174 -3.56 -10.88 -19.81
N LEU A 175 -4.86 -10.65 -20.02
CA LEU A 175 -5.36 -9.59 -20.88
C LEU A 175 -4.93 -8.21 -20.37
N LEU A 176 -5.18 -7.93 -19.08
CA LEU A 176 -4.76 -6.66 -18.45
C LEU A 176 -3.24 -6.45 -18.59
N ARG A 177 -2.44 -7.47 -18.26
CA ARG A 177 -0.98 -7.39 -18.40
C ARG A 177 -0.58 -7.07 -19.84
N GLY A 178 -1.19 -7.72 -20.82
CA GLY A 178 -0.92 -7.47 -22.23
C GLY A 178 -1.29 -6.05 -22.66
N LEU A 179 -2.39 -5.48 -22.15
CA LEU A 179 -2.79 -4.10 -22.41
C LEU A 179 -1.81 -3.10 -21.79
N LEU A 180 -1.37 -3.33 -20.55
CA LEU A 180 -0.40 -2.49 -19.86
C LEU A 180 0.94 -2.43 -20.59
N VAL A 181 1.44 -3.57 -21.05
CA VAL A 181 2.70 -3.63 -21.82
C VAL A 181 2.55 -2.94 -23.17
N ARG A 182 1.43 -3.13 -23.88
CA ARG A 182 1.17 -2.40 -25.13
C ARG A 182 1.02 -0.89 -24.90
N GLY A 183 0.53 -0.47 -23.74
CA GLY A 183 0.46 0.92 -23.30
C GLY A 183 1.80 1.52 -22.87
N GLY A 184 2.91 0.75 -22.98
CA GLY A 184 4.25 1.24 -22.70
C GLY A 184 4.78 0.93 -21.30
N LEU A 185 4.04 0.18 -20.45
CA LEU A 185 4.59 -0.29 -19.19
C LEU A 185 5.64 -1.39 -19.42
N GLU A 186 6.72 -1.33 -18.67
CA GLU A 186 7.69 -2.41 -18.62
C GLU A 186 7.02 -3.72 -18.17
N GLN A 187 7.42 -4.85 -18.77
CA GLN A 187 6.81 -6.16 -18.53
C GLN A 187 6.86 -6.58 -17.06
N ALA A 188 7.97 -6.30 -16.36
CA ALA A 188 8.12 -6.61 -14.95
C ALA A 188 7.16 -5.79 -14.07
N VAL A 189 6.99 -4.51 -14.39
CA VAL A 189 6.05 -3.60 -13.70
C VAL A 189 4.61 -4.02 -13.93
N ALA A 190 4.23 -4.33 -15.17
CA ALA A 190 2.90 -4.81 -15.52
C ALA A 190 2.55 -6.13 -14.81
N LYS A 191 3.50 -7.07 -14.79
CA LYS A 191 3.36 -8.35 -14.06
C LYS A 191 3.16 -8.10 -12.56
N TRP A 192 4.00 -7.27 -11.96
CA TRP A 192 3.90 -6.95 -10.54
C TRP A 192 2.56 -6.29 -10.20
N LEU A 193 2.14 -5.28 -10.99
CA LEU A 193 0.90 -4.54 -10.75
C LEU A 193 -0.33 -5.47 -10.78
N VAL A 194 -0.41 -6.35 -11.78
CA VAL A 194 -1.52 -7.30 -11.90
C VAL A 194 -1.51 -8.32 -10.76
N SER A 195 -0.34 -8.87 -10.40
CA SER A 195 -0.23 -9.79 -9.26
C SER A 195 -0.65 -9.12 -7.96
N HIS A 196 -0.22 -7.86 -7.75
CA HIS A 196 -0.60 -7.08 -6.57
C HIS A 196 -2.12 -6.83 -6.49
N GLN A 197 -2.77 -6.57 -7.63
CA GLN A 197 -4.23 -6.44 -7.68
C GLN A 197 -4.93 -7.74 -7.23
N LEU A 198 -4.54 -8.87 -7.79
CA LEU A 198 -5.13 -10.17 -7.46
C LEU A 198 -4.93 -10.54 -5.98
N GLU A 199 -3.72 -10.37 -5.47
CA GLU A 199 -3.37 -10.71 -4.10
C GLU A 199 -4.11 -9.82 -3.07
N SER A 200 -4.20 -8.52 -3.33
CA SER A 200 -4.76 -7.55 -2.39
C SER A 200 -6.28 -7.52 -2.36
N SER A 201 -6.93 -8.01 -3.39
CA SER A 201 -8.39 -8.12 -3.49
C SER A 201 -8.92 -9.54 -3.25
N ASP A 202 -8.06 -10.50 -2.93
CA ASP A 202 -8.45 -11.90 -2.70
C ASP A 202 -9.61 -11.98 -1.69
N SER A 203 -10.71 -12.60 -2.11
CA SER A 203 -11.93 -12.72 -1.31
C SER A 203 -11.76 -13.55 -0.04
N ARG A 204 -10.69 -14.33 0.08
CA ARG A 204 -10.32 -15.06 1.30
C ARG A 204 -9.75 -14.15 2.39
N LEU A 205 -9.28 -12.95 2.04
CA LEU A 205 -8.89 -11.96 3.02
C LEU A 205 -10.12 -11.37 3.72
N PRO A 206 -10.07 -11.11 5.05
CA PRO A 206 -11.09 -10.29 5.71
C PRO A 206 -11.30 -8.97 4.98
N ALA A 207 -12.54 -8.49 4.91
CA ALA A 207 -12.84 -7.25 4.17
C ALA A 207 -12.01 -6.08 4.68
N THR A 208 -11.93 -5.91 6.01
CA THR A 208 -11.15 -4.87 6.69
C THR A 208 -10.47 -5.43 7.94
N SER A 209 -9.54 -4.65 8.49
CA SER A 209 -8.89 -4.92 9.76
C SER A 209 -9.12 -3.75 10.74
N PRO A 210 -9.50 -4.00 11.99
CA PRO A 210 -9.67 -2.94 12.98
C PRO A 210 -8.35 -2.44 13.59
N VAL A 211 -7.22 -2.98 13.14
CA VAL A 211 -5.90 -2.70 13.75
C VAL A 211 -5.55 -1.23 13.62
N LEU A 212 -5.69 -0.66 12.42
CA LEU A 212 -5.33 0.74 12.20
C LEU A 212 -6.17 1.70 13.04
N ALA A 213 -7.48 1.46 13.12
CA ALA A 213 -8.38 2.26 13.98
C ALA A 213 -7.95 2.22 15.45
N ARG A 214 -7.52 1.04 15.94
CA ARG A 214 -7.02 0.89 17.32
C ARG A 214 -5.69 1.60 17.54
N ILE A 215 -4.79 1.59 16.56
CA ILE A 215 -3.51 2.29 16.63
C ILE A 215 -3.74 3.80 16.67
N LEU A 216 -4.58 4.32 15.78
CA LEU A 216 -4.85 5.75 15.64
C LEU A 216 -5.78 6.31 16.74
N GLY A 217 -6.53 5.45 17.43
CA GLY A 217 -7.59 5.90 18.36
C GLY A 217 -8.79 6.57 17.68
N ARG A 218 -8.90 6.43 16.36
CA ARG A 218 -9.98 6.96 15.51
C ARG A 218 -10.21 6.05 14.30
N GLN A 219 -11.33 6.28 13.60
CA GLN A 219 -11.52 5.60 12.31
C GLN A 219 -10.48 6.09 11.28
N PRO A 220 -9.91 5.19 10.47
CA PRO A 220 -9.09 5.55 9.33
C PRO A 220 -9.89 6.37 8.30
N SER A 221 -9.19 7.15 7.52
CA SER A 221 -9.78 7.96 6.44
C SER A 221 -10.27 7.07 5.29
N SER A 222 -11.49 7.36 4.80
CA SER A 222 -11.97 6.75 3.56
C SER A 222 -11.35 7.42 2.35
N VAL A 223 -11.00 6.63 1.33
CA VAL A 223 -10.51 7.17 0.06
C VAL A 223 -11.60 7.82 -0.78
N LEU A 224 -12.88 7.53 -0.46
CA LEU A 224 -14.03 8.15 -1.10
C LEU A 224 -14.37 9.53 -0.51
N SER A 225 -13.96 9.79 0.73
CA SER A 225 -14.22 11.05 1.43
C SER A 225 -13.15 12.12 1.22
N ARG A 226 -12.35 12.02 0.16
CA ARG A 226 -11.39 13.08 -0.17
C ARG A 226 -12.16 14.36 -0.45
N ASP A 227 -12.01 15.29 0.50
CA ASP A 227 -12.49 16.64 0.41
C ASP A 227 -11.95 17.27 -0.88
N THR A 228 -12.83 17.55 -1.84
CA THR A 228 -12.54 18.24 -3.10
C THR A 228 -12.06 19.69 -2.88
N SER A 229 -11.89 20.11 -1.63
CA SER A 229 -11.51 21.46 -1.25
C SER A 229 -10.04 21.81 -1.40
N LYS A 230 -9.16 20.83 -1.71
CA LYS A 230 -7.74 21.09 -2.03
C LYS A 230 -7.49 20.98 -3.53
N GLY A 231 -8.16 21.83 -4.28
CA GLY A 231 -7.74 22.16 -5.63
C GLY A 231 -6.33 22.72 -5.57
N VAL A 232 -5.36 21.92 -6.05
CA VAL A 232 -3.99 22.40 -6.27
C VAL A 232 -4.07 23.54 -7.27
N LYS A 233 -3.91 24.75 -6.79
CA LYS A 233 -3.60 25.91 -7.64
C LYS A 233 -2.20 25.68 -8.17
N HIS A 234 -2.09 25.12 -9.35
CA HIS A 234 -0.89 25.29 -10.16
C HIS A 234 -1.01 26.65 -10.84
N ALA A 235 -0.26 27.62 -10.36
CA ALA A 235 0.10 28.83 -11.07
C ALA A 235 1.42 28.61 -11.79
#